data_3edd15c1aeb2de6dc128768c61580f98
#
_entry.id   3edd15c1aeb2de6dc128768c61580f98
#
_cell.length_a   1.000
_cell.length_b   1.000
_cell.length_c   1.000
_cell.angle_alpha   90.00
_cell.angle_beta   90.00
_cell.angle_gamma   90.00
#
_symmetry.space_group_name_H-M   'P 1'
#
loop_
_entity.id
_entity.type
_entity.pdbx_description
1 polymer ?
#
loop_
_entity_poly.entity_id
_entity_poly.type
_entity_poly.pdbx_seq_one_letter_code
_entity_poly.pdbx_strand_id
1 'polypeptide(L)'
;MGAFLDVSESLTGRRWIGPSLEEDRLAEAMARDARLDRALALTLVRRGIGIDQAPGFLDPRLRDLLPDPLTLRDMGPAADRFLQAVQRGERIAVFADYDVDGGASAALLLTWLRRMGRNATLYIPDRIEEGYGPNEPAMARLAAAHDLIVCVDCGTLSHGPIAAAAGADVIVLDHHMGGETLPDCVAVVNPNRQDESGDLGHLCAAGVVFLLLVEANRRLKAQGQAGPDLMAMLDLVALATVADVAPLTGVNRALVRQGLVIMAKRQRPGLAALADIAALNTAPSAYHLGYVLGPRVNAGGRVGQADLGARLLATDDPHEAQALAERLNAHNIERREIEAGVQAAAMAQAEGRGDGPLAWAAGDGWHPGVVGIVAARLKEATQRPAVVIALDGDIGKGSARSVPGVDIGAAIHRLAGEGLLLRGGGHRMAAGLTVERDRLPAAMERLSDLLARQGAGATGPRDLPLDGLLMPKAARTDLVESIEKAGPFGAAAPSPRFAFSDLTVAMQRIVGNGHLKIAFNDGMGGRLDAIAFGAAEGPLARLLPGSGRFHIAGRLEINTWQGRRTVQLQLEDAAPALRR
;
A
#
# COMPACT_ATOMS: atom_id res chain seq x y z
N MET A 1 27.74 9.31 13.45
CA MET A 1 27.46 10.54 12.67
C MET A 1 26.74 11.54 13.57
N GLY A 2 27.14 12.83 13.54
CA GLY A 2 26.43 13.89 14.25
C GLY A 2 25.02 14.08 13.67
N ALA A 3 24.13 14.68 14.48
CA ALA A 3 22.79 15.02 14.00
C ALA A 3 22.86 16.11 12.92
N PHE A 4 22.05 15.99 11.88
CA PHE A 4 22.00 16.96 10.79
C PHE A 4 21.45 18.30 11.30
N LEU A 5 22.13 19.40 10.97
CA LEU A 5 21.87 20.75 11.51
C LEU A 5 21.88 20.80 13.06
N ASP A 6 22.63 19.91 13.71
CA ASP A 6 22.73 19.75 15.17
C ASP A 6 21.39 19.38 15.85
N VAL A 7 20.38 18.88 15.10
CA VAL A 7 19.08 18.48 15.62
C VAL A 7 19.13 17.04 16.12
N SER A 8 19.52 16.87 17.39
CA SER A 8 19.50 15.57 18.08
C SER A 8 18.10 15.20 18.58
N GLU A 9 17.28 16.20 18.88
CA GLU A 9 15.88 16.06 19.29
C GLU A 9 15.08 17.25 18.76
N SER A 10 14.11 16.97 17.90
CA SER A 10 13.22 17.96 17.30
C SER A 10 11.97 18.20 18.14
N LEU A 11 11.08 19.12 17.69
CA LEU A 11 9.78 19.35 18.34
C LEU A 11 8.88 18.11 18.34
N THR A 12 9.09 17.18 17.40
CA THR A 12 8.37 15.89 17.34
C THR A 12 9.16 14.72 17.93
N GLY A 13 10.26 15.00 18.69
CA GLY A 13 11.10 13.99 19.34
C GLY A 13 11.93 13.15 18.35
N ARG A 14 12.37 13.74 17.23
CA ARG A 14 13.16 13.03 16.19
C ARG A 14 14.58 13.58 16.11
N ARG A 15 15.51 12.67 15.79
CA ARG A 15 16.88 13.03 15.41
C ARG A 15 16.96 13.15 13.90
N TRP A 16 17.51 14.22 13.39
CA TRP A 16 17.66 14.43 11.95
C TRP A 16 18.93 13.77 11.41
N ILE A 17 18.77 12.99 10.35
CA ILE A 17 19.88 12.30 9.66
C ILE A 17 19.96 12.82 8.22
N GLY A 18 20.96 13.64 7.96
CA GLY A 18 21.23 14.18 6.62
C GLY A 18 22.16 13.29 5.81
N PRO A 19 22.54 13.76 4.59
CA PRO A 19 23.51 13.09 3.75
C PRO A 19 24.90 13.08 4.40
N SER A 20 25.66 12.03 4.11
CA SER A 20 27.08 11.94 4.44
C SER A 20 27.92 12.76 3.44
N LEU A 21 29.19 13.04 3.79
CA LEU A 21 30.11 13.70 2.88
C LEU A 21 30.37 12.88 1.59
N GLU A 22 30.31 11.56 1.69
CA GLU A 22 30.44 10.67 0.55
C GLU A 22 29.21 10.75 -0.38
N GLU A 23 28.00 10.68 0.20
CA GLU A 23 26.75 10.86 -0.55
C GLU A 23 26.71 12.22 -1.25
N ASP A 24 27.15 13.30 -0.60
CA ASP A 24 27.23 14.63 -1.20
C ASP A 24 28.18 14.67 -2.41
N ARG A 25 29.37 14.08 -2.30
CA ARG A 25 30.34 14.01 -3.41
C ARG A 25 29.81 13.20 -4.59
N LEU A 26 29.18 12.05 -4.32
CA LEU A 26 28.56 11.23 -5.36
C LEU A 26 27.41 11.96 -6.04
N ALA A 27 26.61 12.71 -5.27
CA ALA A 27 25.52 13.51 -5.83
C ALA A 27 26.03 14.66 -6.71
N GLU A 28 27.13 15.31 -6.35
CA GLU A 28 27.76 16.34 -7.19
C GLU A 28 28.27 15.75 -8.52
N ALA A 29 28.90 14.58 -8.47
CA ALA A 29 29.34 13.88 -9.67
C ALA A 29 28.14 13.51 -10.56
N MET A 30 27.11 12.90 -9.97
CA MET A 30 25.88 12.51 -10.68
C MET A 30 25.16 13.73 -11.28
N ALA A 31 25.04 14.83 -10.52
CA ALA A 31 24.40 16.05 -11.01
C ALA A 31 25.09 16.61 -12.25
N ARG A 32 26.43 16.61 -12.26
CA ARG A 32 27.23 17.07 -13.38
C ARG A 32 27.14 16.12 -14.58
N ASP A 33 27.36 14.83 -14.35
CA ASP A 33 27.53 13.86 -15.43
C ASP A 33 26.18 13.48 -16.08
N ALA A 34 25.10 13.36 -15.28
CA ALA A 34 23.75 13.11 -15.77
C ALA A 34 22.92 14.39 -16.01
N ARG A 35 23.48 15.59 -15.79
CA ARG A 35 22.80 16.90 -15.94
C ARG A 35 21.51 17.01 -15.14
N LEU A 36 21.57 16.59 -13.88
CA LEU A 36 20.43 16.59 -12.96
C LEU A 36 20.55 17.75 -11.96
N ASP A 37 19.41 18.18 -11.40
CA ASP A 37 19.39 19.00 -10.21
C ASP A 37 20.12 18.28 -9.06
N ARG A 38 20.95 19.01 -8.30
CA ARG A 38 21.70 18.41 -7.18
C ARG A 38 20.77 17.75 -6.15
N ALA A 39 19.59 18.33 -5.90
CA ALA A 39 18.62 17.75 -4.97
C ALA A 39 18.06 16.40 -5.48
N LEU A 40 17.79 16.28 -6.78
CA LEU A 40 17.40 15.02 -7.40
C LEU A 40 18.56 14.00 -7.36
N ALA A 41 19.76 14.42 -7.74
CA ALA A 41 20.94 13.54 -7.71
C ALA A 41 21.19 13.00 -6.29
N LEU A 42 21.10 13.85 -5.26
CA LEU A 42 21.26 13.44 -3.87
C LEU A 42 20.17 12.47 -3.42
N THR A 43 18.92 12.71 -3.83
CA THR A 43 17.81 11.77 -3.61
C THR A 43 18.10 10.39 -4.23
N LEU A 44 18.64 10.33 -5.45
CA LEU A 44 18.99 9.08 -6.11
C LEU A 44 20.13 8.35 -5.40
N VAL A 45 21.20 9.06 -5.05
CA VAL A 45 22.36 8.50 -4.33
C VAL A 45 21.94 7.90 -2.99
N ARG A 46 21.12 8.61 -2.21
CA ARG A 46 20.61 8.12 -0.92
C ARG A 46 19.69 6.90 -1.05
N ARG A 47 19.21 6.60 -2.23
CA ARG A 47 18.47 5.38 -2.58
C ARG A 47 19.37 4.28 -3.16
N GLY A 48 20.68 4.47 -3.14
CA GLY A 48 21.65 3.52 -3.67
C GLY A 48 21.69 3.45 -5.20
N ILE A 49 21.15 4.46 -5.91
CA ILE A 49 21.18 4.51 -7.38
C ILE A 49 22.50 5.08 -7.83
N GLY A 50 23.26 4.27 -8.58
CA GLY A 50 24.52 4.69 -9.18
C GLY A 50 24.33 5.64 -10.38
N ILE A 51 25.41 6.34 -10.77
CA ILE A 51 25.39 7.31 -11.89
C ILE A 51 24.91 6.63 -13.18
N ASP A 52 25.41 5.45 -13.50
CA ASP A 52 25.06 4.70 -14.72
C ASP A 52 23.60 4.19 -14.70
N GLN A 53 23.03 4.01 -13.51
CA GLN A 53 21.64 3.55 -13.32
C GLN A 53 20.64 4.70 -13.38
N ALA A 54 21.06 5.94 -13.12
CA ALA A 54 20.18 7.09 -13.00
C ALA A 54 19.26 7.31 -14.21
N PRO A 55 19.73 7.22 -15.48
CA PRO A 55 18.86 7.38 -16.65
C PRO A 55 17.74 6.34 -16.71
N GLY A 56 18.05 5.06 -16.51
CA GLY A 56 17.06 3.98 -16.50
C GLY A 56 16.10 4.05 -15.31
N PHE A 57 16.59 4.53 -14.16
CA PHE A 57 15.74 4.76 -12.99
C PHE A 57 14.75 5.91 -13.21
N LEU A 58 15.17 6.99 -13.85
CA LEU A 58 14.32 8.16 -14.13
C LEU A 58 13.37 7.94 -15.29
N ASP A 59 13.68 7.06 -16.23
CA ASP A 59 12.81 6.64 -17.35
C ASP A 59 12.66 5.11 -17.38
N PRO A 60 11.99 4.50 -16.38
CA PRO A 60 11.82 3.05 -16.31
C PRO A 60 10.89 2.58 -17.41
N ARG A 61 11.45 1.88 -18.40
CA ARG A 61 10.70 1.37 -19.53
C ARG A 61 10.28 -0.07 -19.26
N LEU A 62 9.01 -0.35 -19.43
CA LEU A 62 8.46 -1.68 -19.18
C LEU A 62 9.14 -2.76 -20.05
N ARG A 63 9.47 -2.46 -21.32
CA ARG A 63 10.19 -3.38 -22.22
C ARG A 63 11.57 -3.82 -21.68
N ASP A 64 12.21 -2.99 -20.86
CA ASP A 64 13.57 -3.23 -20.35
C ASP A 64 13.53 -3.89 -18.95
N LEU A 65 12.39 -3.79 -18.24
CA LEU A 65 12.22 -4.23 -16.86
C LEU A 65 11.24 -5.40 -16.71
N LEU A 66 10.39 -5.67 -17.72
CA LEU A 66 9.43 -6.77 -17.65
C LEU A 66 10.20 -8.11 -17.68
N PRO A 67 10.07 -8.93 -16.64
CA PRO A 67 10.74 -10.23 -16.62
C PRO A 67 10.14 -11.18 -17.68
N ASP A 68 10.89 -12.18 -18.08
CA ASP A 68 10.31 -13.31 -18.80
C ASP A 68 9.32 -14.04 -17.86
N PRO A 69 8.03 -14.14 -18.20
CA PRO A 69 7.05 -14.80 -17.35
C PRO A 69 7.46 -16.22 -16.95
N LEU A 70 8.16 -16.94 -17.82
CA LEU A 70 8.61 -18.31 -17.58
C LEU A 70 9.71 -18.43 -16.51
N THR A 71 10.23 -17.32 -15.99
CA THR A 71 11.11 -17.36 -14.80
C THR A 71 10.34 -17.71 -13.53
N LEU A 72 9.02 -17.50 -13.48
CA LEU A 72 8.18 -18.00 -12.39
C LEU A 72 7.84 -19.47 -12.62
N ARG A 73 8.02 -20.26 -11.58
CA ARG A 73 7.65 -21.68 -11.60
C ARG A 73 6.16 -21.86 -11.90
N ASP A 74 5.83 -22.92 -12.56
CA ASP A 74 4.48 -23.30 -12.99
C ASP A 74 3.79 -22.31 -13.95
N MET A 75 4.42 -21.20 -14.33
CA MET A 75 3.86 -20.25 -15.31
C MET A 75 3.58 -20.93 -16.66
N GLY A 76 4.48 -21.82 -17.11
CA GLY A 76 4.30 -22.58 -18.34
C GLY A 76 3.02 -23.44 -18.33
N PRO A 77 2.88 -24.39 -17.38
CA PRO A 77 1.66 -25.18 -17.19
C PRO A 77 0.40 -24.34 -16.98
N ALA A 78 0.48 -23.25 -16.20
CA ALA A 78 -0.65 -22.33 -16.00
C ALA A 78 -1.13 -21.72 -17.33
N ALA A 79 -0.20 -21.18 -18.13
CA ALA A 79 -0.52 -20.57 -19.43
C ALA A 79 -1.07 -21.60 -20.41
N ASP A 80 -0.52 -22.82 -20.46
CA ASP A 80 -1.01 -23.93 -21.30
C ASP A 80 -2.44 -24.26 -20.96
N ARG A 81 -2.73 -24.51 -19.67
CA ARG A 81 -4.06 -24.92 -19.22
C ARG A 81 -5.09 -23.79 -19.39
N PHE A 82 -4.71 -22.55 -19.09
CA PHE A 82 -5.56 -21.38 -19.28
C PHE A 82 -5.95 -21.21 -20.75
N LEU A 83 -4.98 -21.21 -21.66
CA LEU A 83 -5.24 -21.09 -23.11
C LEU A 83 -6.05 -22.28 -23.65
N GLN A 84 -5.81 -23.49 -23.17
CA GLN A 84 -6.60 -24.65 -23.54
C GLN A 84 -8.09 -24.46 -23.19
N ALA A 85 -8.40 -23.95 -21.99
CA ALA A 85 -9.76 -23.66 -21.57
C ALA A 85 -10.41 -22.62 -22.49
N VAL A 86 -9.67 -21.54 -22.80
CA VAL A 86 -10.14 -20.47 -23.70
C VAL A 86 -10.42 -21.00 -25.11
N GLN A 87 -9.51 -21.79 -25.67
CA GLN A 87 -9.64 -22.33 -27.03
C GLN A 87 -10.78 -23.33 -27.15
N ARG A 88 -10.96 -24.19 -26.13
CA ARG A 88 -12.03 -25.19 -26.08
C ARG A 88 -13.39 -24.63 -25.70
N GLY A 89 -13.44 -23.38 -25.21
CA GLY A 89 -14.69 -22.78 -24.73
C GLY A 89 -15.18 -23.40 -23.44
N GLU A 90 -14.28 -23.85 -22.59
CA GLU A 90 -14.59 -24.41 -21.28
C GLU A 90 -15.19 -23.36 -20.34
N ARG A 91 -15.96 -23.82 -19.35
CA ARG A 91 -16.54 -22.96 -18.33
C ARG A 91 -15.46 -22.59 -17.31
N ILE A 92 -15.15 -21.31 -17.21
CA ILE A 92 -14.10 -20.78 -16.33
C ILE A 92 -14.73 -20.03 -15.15
N ALA A 93 -14.26 -20.29 -13.94
CA ALA A 93 -14.52 -19.47 -12.76
C ALA A 93 -13.23 -18.73 -12.35
N VAL A 94 -13.38 -17.47 -11.93
CA VAL A 94 -12.32 -16.69 -11.29
C VAL A 94 -12.71 -16.52 -9.82
N PHE A 95 -11.96 -17.17 -8.94
CA PHE A 95 -12.08 -17.02 -7.50
C PHE A 95 -11.07 -15.98 -7.04
N ALA A 96 -11.52 -14.88 -6.44
CA ALA A 96 -10.64 -13.76 -6.07
C ALA A 96 -10.81 -13.38 -4.60
N ASP A 97 -9.76 -12.82 -3.99
CA ASP A 97 -9.91 -12.12 -2.72
C ASP A 97 -10.74 -10.84 -2.87
N TYR A 98 -11.28 -10.34 -1.76
CA TYR A 98 -12.24 -9.24 -1.68
C TYR A 98 -11.60 -7.85 -1.70
N ASP A 99 -10.30 -7.74 -1.76
CA ASP A 99 -9.59 -6.45 -1.75
C ASP A 99 -9.26 -5.94 -3.17
N VAL A 100 -8.49 -4.83 -3.25
CA VAL A 100 -8.15 -4.23 -4.55
C VAL A 100 -7.28 -5.14 -5.39
N ASP A 101 -6.34 -5.88 -4.80
CA ASP A 101 -5.44 -6.73 -5.58
C ASP A 101 -6.19 -7.93 -6.15
N GLY A 102 -6.99 -8.61 -5.33
CA GLY A 102 -7.88 -9.67 -5.80
C GLY A 102 -8.89 -9.17 -6.84
N GLY A 103 -9.54 -8.03 -6.58
CA GLY A 103 -10.50 -7.42 -7.49
C GLY A 103 -9.90 -6.98 -8.82
N ALA A 104 -8.70 -6.38 -8.83
CA ALA A 104 -8.00 -6.00 -10.05
C ALA A 104 -7.47 -7.21 -10.82
N SER A 105 -6.98 -8.23 -10.12
CA SER A 105 -6.57 -9.53 -10.68
C SER A 105 -7.73 -10.21 -11.41
N ALA A 106 -8.89 -10.27 -10.78
CA ALA A 106 -10.10 -10.77 -11.43
C ALA A 106 -10.50 -9.91 -12.64
N ALA A 107 -10.47 -8.59 -12.52
CA ALA A 107 -10.82 -7.68 -13.61
C ALA A 107 -9.88 -7.82 -14.81
N LEU A 108 -8.58 -8.08 -14.60
CA LEU A 108 -7.62 -8.39 -15.66
C LEU A 108 -8.06 -9.64 -16.45
N LEU A 109 -8.33 -10.75 -15.76
CA LEU A 109 -8.77 -12.00 -16.38
C LEU A 109 -10.11 -11.85 -17.08
N LEU A 110 -11.10 -11.27 -16.43
CA LEU A 110 -12.45 -11.08 -16.99
C LEU A 110 -12.41 -10.18 -18.24
N THR A 111 -11.64 -9.10 -18.20
CA THR A 111 -11.48 -8.19 -19.35
C THR A 111 -10.77 -8.89 -20.50
N TRP A 112 -9.70 -9.64 -20.23
CA TRP A 112 -8.96 -10.38 -21.24
C TRP A 112 -9.83 -11.46 -21.88
N LEU A 113 -10.53 -12.28 -21.06
CA LEU A 113 -11.44 -13.34 -21.54
C LEU A 113 -12.56 -12.77 -22.40
N ARG A 114 -13.18 -11.67 -21.99
CA ARG A 114 -14.24 -11.00 -22.77
C ARG A 114 -13.75 -10.55 -24.13
N ARG A 115 -12.53 -10.00 -24.19
CA ARG A 115 -11.91 -9.61 -25.47
C ARG A 115 -11.54 -10.80 -26.36
N MET A 116 -11.38 -12.00 -25.76
CA MET A 116 -11.24 -13.27 -26.47
C MET A 116 -12.61 -13.92 -26.83
N GLY A 117 -13.73 -13.22 -26.58
CA GLY A 117 -15.08 -13.74 -26.83
C GLY A 117 -15.52 -14.81 -25.83
N ARG A 118 -14.96 -14.80 -24.62
CA ARG A 118 -15.26 -15.73 -23.53
C ARG A 118 -15.78 -14.97 -22.30
N ASN A 119 -16.62 -15.66 -21.54
CA ASN A 119 -17.08 -15.17 -20.25
C ASN A 119 -16.56 -16.11 -19.15
N ALA A 120 -16.38 -15.57 -17.94
CA ALA A 120 -16.07 -16.34 -16.76
C ALA A 120 -16.98 -15.92 -15.61
N THR A 121 -17.22 -16.85 -14.69
CA THR A 121 -17.96 -16.58 -13.45
C THR A 121 -17.00 -15.95 -12.45
N LEU A 122 -17.35 -14.80 -11.91
CA LEU A 122 -16.61 -14.19 -10.78
C LEU A 122 -17.19 -14.73 -9.47
N TYR A 123 -16.33 -15.17 -8.57
CA TYR A 123 -16.67 -15.53 -7.21
C TYR A 123 -15.72 -14.85 -6.22
N ILE A 124 -16.28 -14.13 -5.26
CA ILE A 124 -15.54 -13.50 -4.17
C ILE A 124 -16.22 -13.90 -2.85
N PRO A 125 -15.50 -14.54 -1.92
CA PRO A 125 -16.07 -14.96 -0.64
C PRO A 125 -16.44 -13.76 0.23
N ASP A 126 -17.49 -13.92 1.04
CA ASP A 126 -17.82 -12.94 2.06
C ASP A 126 -16.78 -12.99 3.18
N ARG A 127 -16.16 -11.84 3.47
CA ARG A 127 -15.11 -11.72 4.47
C ARG A 127 -15.52 -12.16 5.87
N ILE A 128 -16.79 -11.91 6.25
CA ILE A 128 -17.30 -12.12 7.60
C ILE A 128 -17.82 -13.55 7.75
N GLU A 129 -18.58 -14.02 6.75
CA GLU A 129 -19.24 -15.33 6.77
C GLU A 129 -18.32 -16.45 6.31
N GLU A 130 -17.56 -16.24 5.22
CA GLU A 130 -16.72 -17.27 4.59
C GLU A 130 -15.24 -17.13 4.96
N GLY A 131 -14.79 -15.93 5.31
CA GLY A 131 -13.38 -15.65 5.66
C GLY A 131 -12.53 -15.27 4.47
N TYR A 132 -11.20 -15.43 4.62
CA TYR A 132 -10.21 -15.13 3.60
C TYR A 132 -9.92 -16.37 2.74
N GLY A 133 -9.90 -16.17 1.43
CA GLY A 133 -9.43 -17.16 0.46
C GLY A 133 -10.42 -18.31 0.21
N PRO A 134 -9.98 -19.34 -0.53
CA PRO A 134 -10.80 -20.50 -0.88
C PRO A 134 -11.31 -21.26 0.36
N ASN A 135 -12.58 -21.67 0.31
CA ASN A 135 -13.21 -22.55 1.29
C ASN A 135 -13.82 -23.79 0.59
N GLU A 136 -13.89 -24.91 1.31
CA GLU A 136 -14.33 -26.18 0.72
C GLU A 136 -15.72 -26.13 0.09
N PRO A 137 -16.76 -25.54 0.74
CA PRO A 137 -18.09 -25.45 0.14
C PRO A 137 -18.13 -24.64 -1.16
N ALA A 138 -17.42 -23.50 -1.21
CA ALA A 138 -17.35 -22.67 -2.41
C ALA A 138 -16.64 -23.38 -3.55
N MET A 139 -15.48 -23.99 -3.27
CA MET A 139 -14.69 -24.70 -4.27
C MET A 139 -15.44 -25.90 -4.84
N ALA A 140 -16.11 -26.68 -4.01
CA ALA A 140 -16.96 -27.80 -4.46
C ALA A 140 -18.12 -27.33 -5.36
N ARG A 141 -18.81 -26.22 -5.00
CA ARG A 141 -19.87 -25.63 -5.85
C ARG A 141 -19.33 -25.17 -7.19
N LEU A 142 -18.18 -24.51 -7.21
CA LEU A 142 -17.57 -24.01 -8.44
C LEU A 142 -17.15 -25.17 -9.34
N ALA A 143 -16.52 -26.21 -8.78
CA ALA A 143 -16.09 -27.41 -9.53
C ALA A 143 -17.27 -28.17 -10.17
N ALA A 144 -18.44 -28.21 -9.51
CA ALA A 144 -19.64 -28.84 -10.10
C ALA A 144 -20.16 -28.10 -11.35
N ALA A 145 -19.84 -26.82 -11.51
CA ALA A 145 -20.36 -25.96 -12.58
C ALA A 145 -19.30 -25.51 -13.59
N HIS A 146 -18.02 -25.67 -13.31
CA HIS A 146 -16.92 -25.16 -14.13
C HIS A 146 -15.86 -26.23 -14.38
N ASP A 147 -15.14 -26.08 -15.49
CA ASP A 147 -14.10 -27.00 -15.93
C ASP A 147 -12.70 -26.50 -15.49
N LEU A 148 -12.56 -25.18 -15.24
CA LEU A 148 -11.36 -24.53 -14.75
C LEU A 148 -11.72 -23.47 -13.70
N ILE A 149 -11.02 -23.49 -12.56
CA ILE A 149 -11.08 -22.46 -11.53
C ILE A 149 -9.72 -21.77 -11.47
N VAL A 150 -9.68 -20.45 -11.58
CA VAL A 150 -8.47 -19.64 -11.42
C VAL A 150 -8.59 -18.87 -10.12
N CYS A 151 -7.82 -19.24 -9.11
CA CYS A 151 -7.71 -18.53 -7.83
C CYS A 151 -6.71 -17.40 -8.00
N VAL A 152 -7.09 -16.17 -7.66
CA VAL A 152 -6.22 -14.99 -7.73
C VAL A 152 -6.14 -14.31 -6.38
N ASP A 153 -4.92 -13.90 -6.00
CA ASP A 153 -4.62 -13.25 -4.72
C ASP A 153 -4.95 -14.11 -3.49
N CYS A 154 -4.98 -15.40 -3.68
CA CYS A 154 -5.24 -16.40 -2.66
C CYS A 154 -4.96 -17.81 -3.19
N GLY A 155 -4.85 -18.78 -2.31
CA GLY A 155 -4.86 -20.18 -2.70
C GLY A 155 -3.57 -20.95 -2.40
N THR A 156 -2.43 -20.29 -2.28
CA THR A 156 -1.12 -20.96 -2.08
C THR A 156 -1.09 -21.90 -0.87
N LEU A 157 -1.83 -21.61 0.19
CA LEU A 157 -1.92 -22.45 1.41
C LEU A 157 -3.25 -23.21 1.52
N SER A 158 -4.10 -23.20 0.51
CA SER A 158 -5.48 -23.70 0.57
C SER A 158 -5.60 -25.17 0.15
N HIS A 159 -4.82 -26.09 0.78
CA HIS A 159 -4.77 -27.50 0.43
C HIS A 159 -6.15 -28.20 0.44
N GLY A 160 -6.89 -28.10 1.55
CA GLY A 160 -8.22 -28.70 1.69
C GLY A 160 -9.24 -28.15 0.70
N PRO A 161 -9.42 -26.81 0.63
CA PRO A 161 -10.32 -26.21 -0.33
C PRO A 161 -10.01 -26.55 -1.79
N ILE A 162 -8.73 -26.57 -2.19
CA ILE A 162 -8.35 -26.95 -3.56
C ILE A 162 -8.65 -28.43 -3.80
N ALA A 163 -8.37 -29.31 -2.85
CA ALA A 163 -8.73 -30.73 -2.96
C ALA A 163 -10.27 -30.95 -3.07
N ALA A 164 -11.07 -30.07 -2.46
CA ALA A 164 -12.55 -30.10 -2.58
C ALA A 164 -13.05 -29.68 -3.97
N ALA A 165 -12.21 -29.11 -4.83
CA ALA A 165 -12.54 -28.76 -6.22
C ALA A 165 -12.45 -29.98 -7.17
N ALA A 166 -12.64 -31.20 -6.65
CA ALA A 166 -12.59 -32.43 -7.45
C ALA A 166 -13.54 -32.37 -8.64
N GLY A 167 -12.98 -32.58 -9.86
CA GLY A 167 -13.73 -32.52 -11.12
C GLY A 167 -13.51 -31.26 -11.95
N ALA A 168 -12.83 -30.25 -11.41
CA ALA A 168 -12.34 -29.09 -12.14
C ALA A 168 -10.82 -28.94 -11.97
N ASP A 169 -10.15 -28.44 -12.98
CA ASP A 169 -8.75 -28.06 -12.84
C ASP A 169 -8.63 -26.73 -12.08
N VAL A 170 -7.55 -26.58 -11.29
CA VAL A 170 -7.30 -25.35 -10.53
C VAL A 170 -5.95 -24.77 -10.90
N ILE A 171 -5.91 -23.44 -11.12
CA ILE A 171 -4.71 -22.64 -11.25
C ILE A 171 -4.71 -21.61 -10.12
N VAL A 172 -3.60 -21.48 -9.41
CA VAL A 172 -3.39 -20.47 -8.35
C VAL A 172 -2.42 -19.42 -8.87
N LEU A 173 -2.82 -18.15 -8.80
CA LEU A 173 -2.03 -16.96 -9.14
C LEU A 173 -2.00 -16.06 -7.89
N ASP A 174 -0.95 -16.19 -7.10
CA ASP A 174 -0.89 -15.63 -5.75
C ASP A 174 0.46 -14.94 -5.51
N HIS A 175 0.59 -14.21 -4.43
CA HIS A 175 1.84 -13.57 -4.02
C HIS A 175 2.10 -13.68 -2.50
N HIS A 176 1.20 -14.27 -1.76
CA HIS A 176 1.36 -14.49 -0.33
C HIS A 176 2.47 -15.50 -0.03
N MET A 177 3.05 -15.43 1.17
CA MET A 177 4.14 -16.34 1.56
C MET A 177 3.72 -17.79 1.45
N GLY A 178 4.49 -18.58 0.69
CA GLY A 178 4.28 -19.99 0.50
C GLY A 178 4.68 -20.83 1.72
N GLY A 179 3.99 -21.96 1.90
CA GLY A 179 4.37 -23.02 2.86
C GLY A 179 5.45 -23.96 2.31
N GLU A 180 5.82 -24.96 3.13
CA GLU A 180 6.77 -26.02 2.73
C GLU A 180 6.20 -26.90 1.62
N THR A 181 4.88 -27.05 1.58
CA THR A 181 4.15 -27.82 0.57
C THR A 181 3.14 -26.94 -0.16
N LEU A 182 2.85 -27.29 -1.40
CA LEU A 182 1.88 -26.62 -2.24
C LEU A 182 0.63 -27.50 -2.41
N PRO A 183 -0.56 -26.91 -2.64
CA PRO A 183 -1.76 -27.68 -2.95
C PRO A 183 -1.58 -28.45 -4.26
N ASP A 184 -2.19 -29.64 -4.33
CA ASP A 184 -2.20 -30.48 -5.53
C ASP A 184 -3.20 -29.91 -6.54
N CYS A 185 -2.67 -29.21 -7.55
CA CYS A 185 -3.42 -28.58 -8.63
C CYS A 185 -2.55 -28.45 -9.88
N VAL A 186 -3.12 -27.92 -10.96
CA VAL A 186 -2.41 -27.78 -12.24
C VAL A 186 -1.16 -26.90 -12.12
N ALA A 187 -1.29 -25.77 -11.40
CA ALA A 187 -0.20 -24.82 -11.26
C ALA A 187 -0.41 -23.93 -10.02
N VAL A 188 0.69 -23.62 -9.34
CA VAL A 188 0.75 -22.57 -8.30
C VAL A 188 1.82 -21.57 -8.70
N VAL A 189 1.43 -20.51 -9.38
CA VAL A 189 2.33 -19.42 -9.77
C VAL A 189 2.35 -18.39 -8.65
N ASN A 190 3.46 -18.36 -7.92
CA ASN A 190 3.62 -17.44 -6.78
C ASN A 190 5.11 -17.14 -6.57
N PRO A 191 5.56 -15.87 -6.71
CA PRO A 191 6.95 -15.48 -6.55
C PRO A 191 7.50 -15.63 -5.11
N ASN A 192 6.62 -15.88 -4.13
CA ASN A 192 6.96 -16.06 -2.72
C ASN A 192 6.86 -17.52 -2.26
N ARG A 193 6.87 -18.47 -3.20
CA ARG A 193 7.08 -19.90 -2.91
C ARG A 193 8.47 -20.11 -2.34
N GLN A 194 8.64 -21.11 -1.47
CA GLN A 194 9.96 -21.42 -0.88
C GLN A 194 10.99 -21.94 -1.88
N ASP A 195 10.55 -22.47 -3.02
CA ASP A 195 11.38 -22.99 -4.09
C ASP A 195 11.62 -21.98 -5.24
N GLU A 196 11.15 -20.73 -5.11
CA GLU A 196 11.43 -19.63 -6.03
C GLU A 196 12.75 -18.91 -5.72
N SER A 197 13.29 -18.16 -6.71
CA SER A 197 14.50 -17.34 -6.52
C SER A 197 14.26 -16.16 -5.56
N GLY A 198 13.01 -15.71 -5.43
CA GLY A 198 12.64 -14.52 -4.66
C GLY A 198 12.83 -13.19 -5.40
N ASP A 199 13.38 -13.18 -6.61
CA ASP A 199 13.66 -11.95 -7.37
C ASP A 199 12.39 -11.13 -7.67
N LEU A 200 11.25 -11.81 -7.84
CA LEU A 200 9.95 -11.21 -8.13
C LEU A 200 9.00 -11.18 -6.92
N GLY A 201 9.48 -11.49 -5.72
CA GLY A 201 8.69 -11.50 -4.49
C GLY A 201 8.05 -10.16 -4.09
N HIS A 202 8.40 -9.10 -4.81
CA HIS A 202 7.80 -7.77 -4.64
C HIS A 202 6.55 -7.53 -5.50
N LEU A 203 6.16 -8.49 -6.38
CA LEU A 203 4.93 -8.38 -7.18
C LEU A 203 3.69 -8.59 -6.29
N CYS A 204 2.63 -7.86 -6.56
CA CYS A 204 1.28 -8.17 -6.10
C CYS A 204 0.62 -9.20 -7.03
N ALA A 205 -0.53 -9.78 -6.64
CA ALA A 205 -1.21 -10.80 -7.44
C ALA A 205 -1.60 -10.30 -8.84
N ALA A 206 -2.04 -9.05 -8.98
CA ALA A 206 -2.33 -8.46 -10.29
C ALA A 206 -1.09 -8.39 -11.20
N GLY A 207 0.10 -8.25 -10.62
CA GLY A 207 1.37 -8.35 -11.34
C GLY A 207 1.62 -9.77 -11.86
N VAL A 208 1.35 -10.78 -11.04
CA VAL A 208 1.46 -12.21 -11.42
C VAL A 208 0.45 -12.55 -12.52
N VAL A 209 -0.80 -12.13 -12.36
CA VAL A 209 -1.86 -12.29 -13.40
C VAL A 209 -1.45 -11.60 -14.69
N PHE A 210 -0.90 -10.40 -14.62
CA PHE A 210 -0.42 -9.69 -15.81
C PHE A 210 0.67 -10.47 -16.54
N LEU A 211 1.61 -11.09 -15.84
CA LEU A 211 2.63 -11.96 -16.43
C LEU A 211 2.03 -13.21 -17.08
N LEU A 212 1.00 -13.83 -16.48
CA LEU A 212 0.27 -14.92 -17.11
C LEU A 212 -0.32 -14.47 -18.45
N LEU A 213 -0.96 -13.28 -18.49
CA LEU A 213 -1.57 -12.75 -19.71
C LEU A 213 -0.53 -12.37 -20.77
N VAL A 214 0.67 -11.90 -20.34
CA VAL A 214 1.81 -11.68 -21.26
C VAL A 214 2.22 -13.00 -21.92
N GLU A 215 2.37 -14.07 -21.15
CA GLU A 215 2.73 -15.39 -21.69
C GLU A 215 1.62 -15.96 -22.57
N ALA A 216 0.36 -15.81 -22.18
CA ALA A 216 -0.78 -16.21 -22.99
C ALA A 216 -0.79 -15.49 -24.35
N ASN A 217 -0.58 -14.16 -24.37
CA ASN A 217 -0.49 -13.41 -25.62
C ASN A 217 0.72 -13.82 -26.48
N ARG A 218 1.85 -14.16 -25.84
CA ARG A 218 3.07 -14.63 -26.53
C ARG A 218 2.81 -15.94 -27.26
N ARG A 219 2.09 -16.87 -26.61
CA ARG A 219 1.71 -18.18 -27.21
C ARG A 219 0.67 -18.02 -28.31
N LEU A 220 -0.34 -17.15 -28.14
CA LEU A 220 -1.30 -16.81 -29.20
C LEU A 220 -0.57 -16.25 -30.42
N LYS A 221 0.38 -15.34 -30.23
CA LYS A 221 1.19 -14.79 -31.33
C LYS A 221 2.01 -15.86 -32.04
N ALA A 222 2.58 -16.81 -31.31
CA ALA A 222 3.29 -17.95 -31.91
C ALA A 222 2.37 -18.84 -32.76
N GLN A 223 1.07 -18.87 -32.46
CA GLN A 223 0.04 -19.56 -33.22
C GLN A 223 -0.57 -18.67 -34.37
N GLY A 224 -0.03 -17.48 -34.59
CA GLY A 224 -0.54 -16.53 -35.60
C GLY A 224 -1.82 -15.79 -35.19
N GLN A 225 -2.16 -15.82 -33.91
CA GLN A 225 -3.35 -15.14 -33.36
C GLN A 225 -2.95 -13.87 -32.60
N ALA A 226 -3.82 -12.84 -32.62
CA ALA A 226 -3.61 -11.64 -31.83
C ALA A 226 -4.29 -11.79 -30.46
N GLY A 227 -3.54 -11.57 -29.37
CA GLY A 227 -4.10 -11.43 -28.04
C GLY A 227 -4.59 -10.00 -27.77
N PRO A 228 -5.38 -9.81 -26.69
CA PRO A 228 -5.85 -8.49 -26.26
C PRO A 228 -4.69 -7.52 -25.92
N ASP A 229 -4.93 -6.21 -26.09
CA ASP A 229 -3.97 -5.17 -25.69
C ASP A 229 -3.83 -5.12 -24.16
N LEU A 230 -2.70 -5.60 -23.66
CA LEU A 230 -2.38 -5.61 -22.24
C LEU A 230 -1.93 -4.24 -21.71
N MET A 231 -1.38 -3.39 -22.60
CA MET A 231 -0.96 -2.05 -22.19
C MET A 231 -2.15 -1.21 -21.70
N ALA A 232 -3.32 -1.40 -22.32
CA ALA A 232 -4.56 -0.75 -21.91
C ALA A 232 -5.13 -1.25 -20.56
N MET A 233 -4.52 -2.29 -19.96
CA MET A 233 -4.94 -2.88 -18.70
C MET A 233 -4.00 -2.52 -17.53
N LEU A 234 -2.92 -1.77 -17.78
CA LEU A 234 -1.93 -1.40 -16.77
C LEU A 234 -2.48 -0.47 -15.68
N ASP A 235 -3.59 0.20 -15.91
CA ASP A 235 -4.32 0.96 -14.90
C ASP A 235 -4.77 0.08 -13.72
N LEU A 236 -5.20 -1.15 -13.98
CA LEU A 236 -5.56 -2.14 -12.95
C LEU A 236 -4.33 -2.61 -12.17
N VAL A 237 -3.24 -2.95 -12.88
CA VAL A 237 -2.00 -3.39 -12.24
C VAL A 237 -1.42 -2.30 -11.35
N ALA A 238 -1.45 -1.02 -11.81
CA ALA A 238 -0.98 0.09 -11.00
C ALA A 238 -1.83 0.31 -9.75
N LEU A 239 -3.16 0.24 -9.89
CA LEU A 239 -4.07 0.37 -8.75
C LEU A 239 -3.81 -0.71 -7.70
N ALA A 240 -3.72 -1.97 -8.12
CA ALA A 240 -3.43 -3.11 -7.27
C ALA A 240 -2.08 -2.96 -6.56
N THR A 241 -0.99 -2.75 -7.31
CA THR A 241 0.37 -2.63 -6.78
C THR A 241 0.47 -1.57 -5.68
N VAL A 242 -0.19 -0.42 -5.88
CA VAL A 242 -0.15 0.67 -4.88
C VAL A 242 -1.08 0.38 -3.69
N ALA A 243 -2.27 -0.17 -3.94
CA ALA A 243 -3.25 -0.44 -2.88
C ALA A 243 -2.82 -1.59 -1.96
N ASP A 244 -2.13 -2.58 -2.51
CA ASP A 244 -1.51 -3.70 -1.76
C ASP A 244 -0.21 -3.29 -1.04
N VAL A 245 0.21 -2.02 -1.19
CA VAL A 245 1.45 -1.51 -0.58
C VAL A 245 2.70 -2.25 -1.07
N ALA A 246 2.66 -2.83 -2.26
CA ALA A 246 3.79 -3.53 -2.85
C ALA A 246 4.97 -2.56 -3.11
N PRO A 247 6.23 -3.00 -2.93
CA PRO A 247 7.41 -2.16 -3.13
C PRO A 247 7.46 -1.53 -4.54
N LEU A 248 7.57 -0.20 -4.63
CA LEU A 248 7.65 0.51 -5.92
C LEU A 248 9.09 0.53 -6.48
N THR A 249 9.66 -0.65 -6.62
CA THR A 249 11.01 -0.91 -7.13
C THR A 249 10.96 -1.76 -8.40
N GLY A 250 12.04 -1.82 -9.15
CA GLY A 250 12.17 -2.68 -10.32
C GLY A 250 10.98 -2.55 -11.29
N VAL A 251 10.40 -3.69 -11.66
CA VAL A 251 9.27 -3.75 -12.60
C VAL A 251 8.01 -3.05 -12.06
N ASN A 252 7.73 -3.13 -10.75
CA ASN A 252 6.57 -2.46 -10.14
C ASN A 252 6.58 -0.95 -10.40
N ARG A 253 7.78 -0.34 -10.35
CA ARG A 253 7.95 1.08 -10.66
C ARG A 253 7.51 1.40 -12.09
N ALA A 254 7.90 0.58 -13.07
CA ALA A 254 7.53 0.74 -14.47
C ALA A 254 6.03 0.49 -14.70
N LEU A 255 5.47 -0.57 -14.09
CA LEU A 255 4.05 -0.91 -14.15
C LEU A 255 3.18 0.23 -13.62
N VAL A 256 3.50 0.75 -12.42
CA VAL A 256 2.74 1.84 -11.81
C VAL A 256 2.88 3.14 -12.62
N ARG A 257 4.09 3.49 -13.06
CA ARG A 257 4.29 4.70 -13.87
C ARG A 257 3.50 4.66 -15.17
N GLN A 258 3.57 3.55 -15.89
CA GLN A 258 2.82 3.37 -17.13
C GLN A 258 1.31 3.28 -16.89
N GLY A 259 0.89 2.57 -15.83
CA GLY A 259 -0.51 2.45 -15.44
C GLY A 259 -1.15 3.79 -15.08
N LEU A 260 -0.43 4.69 -14.41
CA LEU A 260 -0.89 6.06 -14.16
C LEU A 260 -1.12 6.85 -15.45
N VAL A 261 -0.26 6.66 -16.49
CA VAL A 261 -0.45 7.27 -17.81
C VAL A 261 -1.70 6.73 -18.51
N ILE A 262 -1.96 5.42 -18.39
CA ILE A 262 -3.18 4.78 -18.95
C ILE A 262 -4.42 5.28 -18.20
N MET A 263 -4.38 5.29 -16.86
CA MET A 263 -5.49 5.75 -16.02
C MET A 263 -5.87 7.21 -16.32
N ALA A 264 -4.89 8.07 -16.61
CA ALA A 264 -5.13 9.47 -16.97
C ALA A 264 -5.95 9.63 -18.27
N LYS A 265 -5.98 8.62 -19.14
CA LYS A 265 -6.82 8.61 -20.37
C LYS A 265 -8.31 8.35 -20.07
N ARG A 266 -8.64 7.90 -18.84
CA ARG A 266 -10.02 7.68 -18.36
C ARG A 266 -10.85 6.73 -19.26
N GLN A 267 -10.19 5.75 -19.87
CA GLN A 267 -10.85 4.83 -20.83
C GLN A 267 -11.60 3.68 -20.15
N ARG A 268 -11.28 3.37 -18.89
CA ARG A 268 -11.99 2.35 -18.10
C ARG A 268 -13.17 2.99 -17.38
N PRO A 269 -14.43 2.59 -17.70
CA PRO A 269 -15.63 3.24 -17.14
C PRO A 269 -15.65 3.22 -15.61
N GLY A 270 -15.31 2.08 -14.99
CA GLY A 270 -15.31 1.94 -13.52
C GLY A 270 -14.34 2.89 -12.82
N LEU A 271 -13.10 3.01 -13.30
CA LEU A 271 -12.11 3.92 -12.73
C LEU A 271 -12.45 5.38 -13.00
N ALA A 272 -13.02 5.68 -14.18
CA ALA A 272 -13.46 7.03 -14.51
C ALA A 272 -14.60 7.48 -13.59
N ALA A 273 -15.64 6.67 -13.41
CA ALA A 273 -16.76 6.95 -12.52
C ALA A 273 -16.29 7.13 -11.07
N LEU A 274 -15.39 6.25 -10.59
CA LEU A 274 -14.86 6.34 -9.22
C LEU A 274 -14.04 7.61 -8.99
N ALA A 275 -13.25 8.03 -9.99
CA ALA A 275 -12.47 9.26 -9.95
C ALA A 275 -13.37 10.51 -9.94
N ASP A 276 -14.47 10.51 -10.71
CA ASP A 276 -15.45 11.61 -10.72
C ASP A 276 -16.14 11.75 -9.36
N ILE A 277 -16.63 10.66 -8.78
CA ILE A 277 -17.26 10.65 -7.46
C ILE A 277 -16.27 11.07 -6.36
N ALA A 278 -14.99 10.73 -6.53
CA ALA A 278 -13.93 11.15 -5.63
C ALA A 278 -13.48 12.61 -5.86
N ALA A 279 -14.08 13.33 -6.82
CA ALA A 279 -13.72 14.69 -7.23
C ALA A 279 -12.24 14.82 -7.61
N LEU A 280 -11.68 13.81 -8.28
CA LEU A 280 -10.29 13.81 -8.72
C LEU A 280 -10.15 14.67 -9.99
N ASN A 281 -9.78 15.94 -9.82
CA ASN A 281 -9.66 16.92 -10.89
C ASN A 281 -8.22 17.11 -11.42
N THR A 282 -7.29 16.26 -10.99
CA THR A 282 -5.88 16.30 -11.38
C THR A 282 -5.47 14.96 -11.99
N ALA A 283 -4.30 14.92 -12.63
CA ALA A 283 -3.74 13.66 -13.09
C ALA A 283 -3.59 12.67 -11.91
N PRO A 284 -3.92 11.39 -12.11
CA PRO A 284 -3.79 10.38 -11.07
C PRO A 284 -2.32 10.23 -10.66
N SER A 285 -2.11 9.95 -9.37
CA SER A 285 -0.80 9.68 -8.77
C SER A 285 -0.88 8.47 -7.85
N ALA A 286 0.25 7.94 -7.41
CA ALA A 286 0.27 6.84 -6.44
C ALA A 286 -0.50 7.19 -5.15
N TYR A 287 -0.47 8.45 -4.71
CA TYR A 287 -1.29 8.92 -3.59
C TYR A 287 -2.79 8.68 -3.84
N HIS A 288 -3.28 9.05 -5.04
CA HIS A 288 -4.70 8.86 -5.38
C HIS A 288 -5.07 7.38 -5.42
N LEU A 289 -4.18 6.51 -5.91
CA LEU A 289 -4.43 5.07 -5.92
C LEU A 289 -4.52 4.50 -4.49
N GLY A 290 -3.56 4.82 -3.63
CA GLY A 290 -3.50 4.26 -2.27
C GLY A 290 -4.47 4.88 -1.27
N TYR A 291 -4.82 6.17 -1.40
CA TYR A 291 -5.58 6.90 -0.38
C TYR A 291 -6.95 7.41 -0.84
N VAL A 292 -7.22 7.43 -2.14
CA VAL A 292 -8.48 7.95 -2.69
C VAL A 292 -9.30 6.83 -3.34
N LEU A 293 -8.74 6.14 -4.33
CA LEU A 293 -9.46 5.12 -5.11
C LEU A 293 -9.45 3.75 -4.40
N GLY A 294 -8.29 3.26 -3.98
CA GLY A 294 -8.15 1.97 -3.31
C GLY A 294 -9.08 1.79 -2.09
N PRO A 295 -9.14 2.75 -1.15
CA PRO A 295 -10.05 2.66 0.00
C PRO A 295 -11.53 2.57 -0.37
N ARG A 296 -11.95 3.17 -1.50
CA ARG A 296 -13.33 3.07 -2.00
C ARG A 296 -13.62 1.68 -2.56
N VAL A 297 -12.71 1.14 -3.37
CA VAL A 297 -12.83 -0.24 -3.88
C VAL A 297 -12.89 -1.24 -2.73
N ASN A 298 -11.98 -1.10 -1.75
CA ASN A 298 -11.92 -1.95 -0.55
C ASN A 298 -13.14 -1.83 0.39
N ALA A 299 -13.95 -0.77 0.27
CA ALA A 299 -15.08 -0.56 1.16
C ALA A 299 -16.18 -1.62 0.97
N GLY A 300 -16.36 -2.13 -0.25
CA GLY A 300 -17.29 -3.23 -0.55
C GLY A 300 -17.01 -4.46 0.32
N GLY A 301 -15.80 -4.97 0.34
CA GLY A 301 -15.38 -6.12 1.13
C GLY A 301 -15.26 -5.87 2.64
N ARG A 302 -15.45 -4.64 3.12
CA ARG A 302 -15.36 -4.29 4.55
C ARG A 302 -16.72 -4.13 5.22
N VAL A 303 -17.64 -3.42 4.57
CA VAL A 303 -18.96 -3.04 5.15
C VAL A 303 -20.12 -3.23 4.16
N GLY A 304 -19.87 -3.82 2.99
CA GLY A 304 -20.84 -4.03 1.92
C GLY A 304 -20.75 -5.40 1.30
N GLN A 305 -20.98 -5.49 -0.02
CA GLN A 305 -20.86 -6.71 -0.80
C GLN A 305 -19.44 -6.85 -1.35
N ALA A 306 -18.86 -8.02 -1.19
CA ALA A 306 -17.44 -8.29 -1.50
C ALA A 306 -17.10 -8.12 -3.00
N ASP A 307 -18.04 -8.45 -3.91
CA ASP A 307 -17.85 -8.44 -5.36
C ASP A 307 -17.92 -7.05 -6.02
N LEU A 308 -18.44 -6.02 -5.32
CA LEU A 308 -18.68 -4.69 -5.90
C LEU A 308 -17.40 -4.06 -6.52
N GLY A 309 -16.27 -4.21 -5.81
CA GLY A 309 -14.98 -3.67 -6.27
C GLY A 309 -14.52 -4.30 -7.58
N ALA A 310 -14.49 -5.62 -7.64
CA ALA A 310 -14.08 -6.35 -8.83
C ALA A 310 -15.03 -6.11 -10.01
N ARG A 311 -16.33 -6.06 -9.79
CA ARG A 311 -17.33 -5.74 -10.81
C ARG A 311 -17.13 -4.34 -11.38
N LEU A 312 -16.92 -3.34 -10.50
CA LEU A 312 -16.60 -1.98 -10.93
C LEU A 312 -15.38 -1.94 -11.83
N LEU A 313 -14.31 -2.64 -11.44
CA LEU A 313 -13.05 -2.65 -12.18
C LEU A 313 -13.16 -3.41 -13.53
N ALA A 314 -14.07 -4.38 -13.62
CA ALA A 314 -14.23 -5.24 -14.78
C ALA A 314 -15.32 -4.79 -15.78
N THR A 315 -16.27 -3.95 -15.38
CA THR A 315 -17.39 -3.55 -16.26
C THR A 315 -16.94 -2.64 -17.41
N ASP A 316 -17.55 -2.86 -18.59
CA ASP A 316 -17.44 -1.97 -19.76
C ASP A 316 -18.70 -1.10 -19.93
N ASP A 317 -19.74 -1.29 -19.10
CA ASP A 317 -20.97 -0.50 -19.12
C ASP A 317 -20.83 0.76 -18.24
N PRO A 318 -20.89 1.97 -18.82
CA PRO A 318 -20.79 3.22 -18.05
C PRO A 318 -21.91 3.40 -17.02
N HIS A 319 -23.12 2.89 -17.29
CA HIS A 319 -24.25 3.01 -16.34
C HIS A 319 -24.05 2.09 -15.13
N GLU A 320 -23.64 0.84 -15.36
CA GLU A 320 -23.27 -0.06 -14.27
C GLU A 320 -22.10 0.51 -13.48
N ALA A 321 -21.07 1.03 -14.15
CA ALA A 321 -19.90 1.66 -13.53
C ALA A 321 -20.29 2.80 -12.59
N GLN A 322 -21.20 3.68 -13.02
CA GLN A 322 -21.68 4.79 -12.21
C GLN A 322 -22.42 4.28 -10.95
N ALA A 323 -23.34 3.34 -11.12
CA ALA A 323 -24.11 2.77 -10.00
C ALA A 323 -23.22 2.05 -8.98
N LEU A 324 -22.22 1.27 -9.44
CA LEU A 324 -21.27 0.59 -8.57
C LEU A 324 -20.36 1.57 -7.84
N ALA A 325 -19.88 2.62 -8.53
CA ALA A 325 -19.02 3.64 -7.93
C ALA A 325 -19.76 4.45 -6.83
N GLU A 326 -21.05 4.77 -7.04
CA GLU A 326 -21.89 5.44 -6.03
C GLU A 326 -22.07 4.55 -4.79
N ARG A 327 -22.35 3.26 -4.97
CA ARG A 327 -22.47 2.31 -3.85
C ARG A 327 -21.17 2.18 -3.07
N LEU A 328 -20.04 2.01 -3.76
CA LEU A 328 -18.73 1.91 -3.13
C LEU A 328 -18.35 3.19 -2.38
N ASN A 329 -18.70 4.36 -2.91
CA ASN A 329 -18.47 5.62 -2.22
C ASN A 329 -19.34 5.75 -0.97
N ALA A 330 -20.61 5.32 -1.02
CA ALA A 330 -21.48 5.27 0.15
C ALA A 330 -20.90 4.35 1.25
N HIS A 331 -20.49 3.14 0.89
CA HIS A 331 -19.80 2.22 1.82
C HIS A 331 -18.48 2.79 2.35
N ASN A 332 -17.73 3.54 1.55
CA ASN A 332 -16.50 4.19 2.03
C ASN A 332 -16.78 5.32 3.04
N ILE A 333 -17.89 6.04 2.90
CA ILE A 333 -18.32 7.05 3.88
C ILE A 333 -18.72 6.35 5.18
N GLU A 334 -19.60 5.35 5.11
CA GLU A 334 -20.03 4.52 6.25
C GLU A 334 -18.83 3.91 7.00
N ARG A 335 -17.93 3.27 6.25
CA ARG A 335 -16.70 2.71 6.84
C ARG A 335 -15.89 3.77 7.60
N ARG A 336 -15.74 4.99 7.05
CA ARG A 336 -14.99 6.08 7.72
C ARG A 336 -15.66 6.54 9.01
N GLU A 337 -16.99 6.57 9.06
CA GLU A 337 -17.75 6.91 10.26
C GLU A 337 -17.56 5.84 11.35
N ILE A 338 -17.71 4.54 10.98
CA ILE A 338 -17.45 3.42 11.89
C ILE A 338 -15.99 3.45 12.38
N GLU A 339 -15.01 3.65 11.45
CA GLU A 339 -13.58 3.73 11.78
C GLU A 339 -13.32 4.83 12.80
N ALA A 340 -13.88 6.03 12.62
CA ALA A 340 -13.67 7.16 13.52
C ALA A 340 -14.16 6.88 14.95
N GLY A 341 -15.33 6.26 15.08
CA GLY A 341 -15.89 5.86 16.40
C GLY A 341 -15.01 4.81 17.10
N VAL A 342 -14.63 3.76 16.39
CA VAL A 342 -13.76 2.70 16.93
C VAL A 342 -12.39 3.24 17.26
N GLN A 343 -11.82 4.12 16.42
CA GLN A 343 -10.51 4.74 16.66
C GLN A 343 -10.51 5.59 17.93
N ALA A 344 -11.51 6.44 18.12
CA ALA A 344 -11.60 7.27 19.32
C ALA A 344 -11.67 6.42 20.59
N ALA A 345 -12.48 5.38 20.60
CA ALA A 345 -12.60 4.44 21.72
C ALA A 345 -11.30 3.65 21.97
N ALA A 346 -10.64 3.19 20.90
CA ALA A 346 -9.39 2.44 21.01
C ALA A 346 -8.24 3.31 21.55
N MET A 347 -8.14 4.57 21.10
CA MET A 347 -7.15 5.54 21.61
C MET A 347 -7.34 5.81 23.10
N ALA A 348 -8.57 6.10 23.54
CA ALA A 348 -8.88 6.32 24.94
C ALA A 348 -8.53 5.10 25.83
N GLN A 349 -8.81 3.88 25.35
CA GLN A 349 -8.43 2.66 26.07
C GLN A 349 -6.91 2.49 26.15
N ALA A 350 -6.18 2.75 25.06
CA ALA A 350 -4.73 2.60 25.03
C ALA A 350 -4.03 3.63 25.94
N GLU A 351 -4.54 4.89 25.98
CA GLU A 351 -4.06 5.92 26.90
C GLU A 351 -4.29 5.52 28.36
N GLY A 352 -5.48 4.99 28.68
CA GLY A 352 -5.81 4.52 30.04
C GLY A 352 -4.96 3.32 30.52
N ARG A 353 -4.36 2.55 29.60
CA ARG A 353 -3.45 1.44 29.93
C ARG A 353 -1.99 1.86 30.11
N GLY A 354 -1.66 3.10 29.75
CA GLY A 354 -0.31 3.65 29.89
C GLY A 354 0.70 3.14 28.84
N ASP A 355 1.98 3.42 29.11
CA ASP A 355 3.09 3.13 28.20
C ASP A 355 3.65 1.73 28.46
N GLY A 356 3.29 0.78 27.60
CA GLY A 356 3.81 -0.59 27.61
C GLY A 356 4.33 -0.99 26.22
N PRO A 357 4.90 -2.20 26.08
CA PRO A 357 5.41 -2.72 24.80
C PRO A 357 4.34 -2.90 23.72
N LEU A 358 3.07 -2.99 24.13
CA LEU A 358 1.90 -3.22 23.29
C LEU A 358 0.81 -2.19 23.58
N ALA A 359 0.28 -1.56 22.54
CA ALA A 359 -0.96 -0.80 22.60
C ALA A 359 -2.12 -1.70 22.16
N TRP A 360 -3.17 -1.84 22.98
CA TRP A 360 -4.30 -2.66 22.57
C TRP A 360 -5.64 -2.14 23.08
N ALA A 361 -6.69 -2.49 22.34
CA ALA A 361 -8.05 -2.15 22.68
C ALA A 361 -9.02 -3.24 22.23
N ALA A 362 -10.13 -3.41 22.94
CA ALA A 362 -11.20 -4.32 22.59
C ALA A 362 -12.55 -3.68 22.89
N GLY A 363 -13.56 -3.96 22.08
CA GLY A 363 -14.89 -3.42 22.30
C GLY A 363 -16.00 -4.26 21.70
N ASP A 364 -17.13 -4.29 22.41
CA ASP A 364 -18.37 -4.90 21.93
C ASP A 364 -18.98 -4.07 20.80
N GLY A 365 -19.51 -4.76 19.80
CA GLY A 365 -20.17 -4.12 18.67
C GLY A 365 -19.23 -3.39 17.70
N TRP A 366 -17.91 -3.51 17.87
CA TRP A 366 -16.98 -2.99 16.88
C TRP A 366 -17.04 -3.83 15.62
N HIS A 367 -17.03 -3.16 14.47
CA HIS A 367 -17.12 -3.85 13.20
C HIS A 367 -15.78 -4.51 12.82
N PRO A 368 -15.73 -5.85 12.59
CA PRO A 368 -14.48 -6.56 12.31
C PRO A 368 -13.78 -6.09 11.02
N GLY A 369 -14.52 -5.49 10.08
CA GLY A 369 -13.97 -4.92 8.83
C GLY A 369 -13.06 -3.70 9.03
N VAL A 370 -13.14 -3.00 10.20
CA VAL A 370 -12.34 -1.79 10.46
C VAL A 370 -11.22 -1.97 11.47
N VAL A 371 -11.23 -3.04 12.29
CA VAL A 371 -10.23 -3.22 13.37
C VAL A 371 -8.78 -3.21 12.87
N GLY A 372 -8.54 -3.72 11.65
CA GLY A 372 -7.20 -3.70 11.06
C GLY A 372 -6.71 -2.30 10.67
N ILE A 373 -7.62 -1.42 10.27
CA ILE A 373 -7.30 -0.01 9.98
C ILE A 373 -7.04 0.74 11.29
N VAL A 374 -7.90 0.52 12.29
CA VAL A 374 -7.76 1.15 13.60
C VAL A 374 -6.48 0.68 14.30
N ALA A 375 -6.10 -0.61 14.19
CA ALA A 375 -4.82 -1.10 14.70
C ALA A 375 -3.63 -0.37 14.04
N ALA A 376 -3.69 -0.10 12.74
CA ALA A 376 -2.66 0.68 12.07
C ALA A 376 -2.61 2.14 12.58
N ARG A 377 -3.76 2.79 12.79
CA ARG A 377 -3.83 4.15 13.35
C ARG A 377 -3.34 4.19 14.80
N LEU A 378 -3.71 3.21 15.60
CA LEU A 378 -3.25 3.09 16.99
C LEU A 378 -1.73 2.91 17.04
N LYS A 379 -1.17 2.04 16.18
CA LYS A 379 0.28 1.87 16.02
C LYS A 379 0.96 3.18 15.59
N GLU A 380 0.39 3.92 14.64
CA GLU A 380 0.94 5.19 14.17
C GLU A 380 0.95 6.26 15.28
N ALA A 381 -0.11 6.35 16.06
CA ALA A 381 -0.23 7.30 17.15
C ALA A 381 0.68 6.96 18.33
N THR A 382 0.70 5.71 18.75
CA THR A 382 1.47 5.26 19.92
C THR A 382 2.90 4.88 19.59
N GLN A 383 3.20 4.61 18.32
CA GLN A 383 4.48 4.11 17.82
C GLN A 383 4.93 2.78 18.49
N ARG A 384 3.97 2.00 18.88
CA ARG A 384 4.13 0.67 19.49
C ARG A 384 3.38 -0.35 18.63
N PRO A 385 3.74 -1.65 18.68
CA PRO A 385 2.87 -2.69 18.17
C PRO A 385 1.45 -2.50 18.73
N ALA A 386 0.44 -2.68 17.88
CA ALA A 386 -0.94 -2.41 18.26
C ALA A 386 -1.87 -3.57 17.89
N VAL A 387 -2.84 -3.87 18.77
CA VAL A 387 -3.89 -4.86 18.57
C VAL A 387 -5.25 -4.24 18.83
N VAL A 388 -6.19 -4.43 17.89
CA VAL A 388 -7.57 -3.99 18.06
C VAL A 388 -8.51 -5.17 17.82
N ILE A 389 -9.46 -5.38 18.72
CA ILE A 389 -10.29 -6.57 18.79
C ILE A 389 -11.77 -6.18 18.81
N ALA A 390 -12.54 -6.71 17.86
CA ALA A 390 -13.99 -6.67 17.86
C ALA A 390 -14.52 -7.86 18.65
N LEU A 391 -15.30 -7.61 19.68
CA LEU A 391 -15.95 -8.62 20.51
C LEU A 391 -17.39 -8.86 20.04
N ASP A 392 -17.72 -10.13 19.88
CA ASP A 392 -19.07 -10.60 19.58
C ASP A 392 -19.37 -11.80 20.49
N GLY A 393 -20.21 -11.59 21.49
CA GLY A 393 -20.43 -12.56 22.55
C GLY A 393 -19.13 -12.95 23.25
N ASP A 394 -18.83 -14.24 23.27
CA ASP A 394 -17.64 -14.79 23.94
C ASP A 394 -16.39 -14.83 23.05
N ILE A 395 -16.50 -14.39 21.79
CA ILE A 395 -15.40 -14.47 20.82
C ILE A 395 -14.94 -13.07 20.41
N GLY A 396 -13.62 -12.87 20.41
CA GLY A 396 -12.97 -11.68 19.87
C GLY A 396 -12.25 -11.98 18.56
N LYS A 397 -12.52 -11.20 17.51
CA LYS A 397 -11.76 -11.19 16.25
C LYS A 397 -10.87 -9.96 16.23
N GLY A 398 -9.56 -10.14 16.17
CA GLY A 398 -8.58 -9.06 16.30
C GLY A 398 -7.64 -8.94 15.11
N SER A 399 -7.11 -7.74 14.97
CA SER A 399 -6.06 -7.43 13.99
C SER A 399 -4.88 -6.76 14.70
N ALA A 400 -3.69 -7.19 14.36
CA ALA A 400 -2.43 -6.74 14.93
C ALA A 400 -1.58 -6.02 13.87
N ARG A 401 -0.86 -4.97 14.28
CA ARG A 401 0.08 -4.22 13.44
C ARG A 401 1.36 -3.97 14.21
N SER A 402 2.50 -4.17 13.55
CA SER A 402 3.82 -4.05 14.18
C SER A 402 4.58 -2.78 13.78
N VAL A 403 5.67 -2.55 14.51
CA VAL A 403 6.67 -1.52 14.21
C VAL A 403 7.95 -2.17 13.66
N PRO A 404 8.81 -1.45 12.93
CA PRO A 404 10.08 -1.99 12.46
C PRO A 404 10.91 -2.61 13.60
N GLY A 405 11.50 -3.77 13.35
CA GLY A 405 12.31 -4.50 14.33
C GLY A 405 11.54 -5.51 15.18
N VAL A 406 10.20 -5.49 15.17
CA VAL A 406 9.35 -6.38 15.99
C VAL A 406 8.53 -7.30 15.08
N ASP A 407 8.59 -8.61 15.32
CA ASP A 407 7.82 -9.64 14.60
C ASP A 407 6.56 -10.01 15.39
N ILE A 408 5.43 -9.40 15.01
CA ILE A 408 4.15 -9.68 15.68
C ILE A 408 3.54 -10.99 15.21
N GLY A 409 3.80 -11.41 13.97
CA GLY A 409 3.30 -12.69 13.43
C GLY A 409 3.83 -13.88 14.21
N ALA A 410 5.14 -13.95 14.42
CA ALA A 410 5.76 -15.00 15.23
C ALA A 410 5.24 -15.02 16.67
N ALA A 411 5.00 -13.85 17.28
CA ALA A 411 4.42 -13.75 18.61
C ALA A 411 2.98 -14.28 18.67
N ILE A 412 2.14 -13.94 17.70
CA ILE A 412 0.75 -14.42 17.57
C ILE A 412 0.70 -15.93 17.32
N HIS A 413 1.57 -16.47 16.46
CA HIS A 413 1.69 -17.91 16.24
C HIS A 413 2.04 -18.64 17.54
N ARG A 414 2.95 -18.08 18.32
CA ARG A 414 3.32 -18.66 19.60
C ARG A 414 2.15 -18.67 20.58
N LEU A 415 1.37 -17.60 20.69
CA LEU A 415 0.17 -17.57 21.52
C LEU A 415 -0.85 -18.63 21.12
N ALA A 416 -1.04 -18.84 19.82
CA ALA A 416 -1.93 -19.89 19.32
C ALA A 416 -1.41 -21.30 19.73
N GLY A 417 -0.10 -21.53 19.64
CA GLY A 417 0.53 -22.77 20.09
C GLY A 417 0.49 -22.98 21.62
N GLU A 418 0.48 -21.90 22.39
CA GLU A 418 0.32 -21.93 23.86
C GLU A 418 -1.18 -22.07 24.27
N GLY A 419 -2.13 -22.12 23.34
CA GLY A 419 -3.58 -22.27 23.58
C GLY A 419 -4.26 -21.02 24.13
N LEU A 420 -3.60 -19.85 24.09
CA LEU A 420 -4.16 -18.56 24.49
C LEU A 420 -5.05 -17.93 23.41
N LEU A 421 -4.93 -18.39 22.17
CA LEU A 421 -5.77 -17.98 21.05
C LEU A 421 -6.44 -19.21 20.44
N LEU A 422 -7.69 -19.05 19.97
CA LEU A 422 -8.40 -20.07 19.20
C LEU A 422 -7.76 -20.22 17.81
N ARG A 423 -7.38 -19.11 17.20
CA ARG A 423 -6.66 -19.03 15.93
C ARG A 423 -5.74 -17.80 15.94
N GLY A 424 -4.62 -17.90 15.29
CA GLY A 424 -3.73 -16.79 15.13
C GLY A 424 -2.70 -17.05 14.04
N GLY A 425 -2.39 -16.02 13.25
CA GLY A 425 -1.40 -16.12 12.20
C GLY A 425 -1.18 -14.78 11.51
N GLY A 426 -0.12 -14.72 10.72
CA GLY A 426 0.21 -13.53 9.97
C GLY A 426 1.71 -13.44 9.70
N HIS A 427 2.14 -12.24 9.35
CA HIS A 427 3.50 -11.92 8.97
C HIS A 427 4.13 -10.95 9.96
N ARG A 428 5.41 -10.68 9.79
CA ARG A 428 6.20 -9.81 10.67
C ARG A 428 5.51 -8.49 11.03
N MET A 429 4.83 -7.83 10.08
CA MET A 429 4.26 -6.49 10.25
C MET A 429 2.75 -6.48 10.53
N ALA A 430 2.05 -7.57 10.28
CA ALA A 430 0.60 -7.67 10.45
C ALA A 430 0.17 -9.10 10.73
N ALA A 431 -0.79 -9.27 11.64
CA ALA A 431 -1.35 -10.56 11.99
C ALA A 431 -2.85 -10.45 12.32
N GLY A 432 -3.56 -11.57 12.19
CA GLY A 432 -4.93 -11.76 12.66
C GLY A 432 -4.98 -12.70 13.85
N LEU A 433 -5.99 -12.53 14.69
CA LEU A 433 -6.20 -13.42 15.85
C LEU A 433 -7.68 -13.60 16.15
N THR A 434 -8.01 -14.75 16.73
CA THR A 434 -9.30 -15.04 17.35
C THR A 434 -9.05 -15.52 18.77
N VAL A 435 -9.74 -14.91 19.73
CA VAL A 435 -9.52 -15.13 21.16
C VAL A 435 -10.85 -15.27 21.90
N GLU A 436 -10.91 -16.12 22.92
CA GLU A 436 -12.03 -16.15 23.84
C GLU A 436 -11.96 -14.93 24.79
N ARG A 437 -13.13 -14.34 25.09
CA ARG A 437 -13.22 -13.12 25.90
C ARG A 437 -12.55 -13.26 27.28
N ASP A 438 -12.72 -14.39 27.93
CA ASP A 438 -12.16 -14.69 29.24
C ASP A 438 -10.64 -14.83 29.21
N ARG A 439 -10.08 -15.26 28.09
CA ARG A 439 -8.62 -15.39 27.88
C ARG A 439 -7.95 -14.10 27.38
N LEU A 440 -8.74 -13.11 26.96
CA LEU A 440 -8.22 -11.89 26.34
C LEU A 440 -7.17 -11.17 27.23
N PRO A 441 -7.38 -10.93 28.54
CA PRO A 441 -6.36 -10.27 29.38
C PRO A 441 -5.04 -11.04 29.40
N ALA A 442 -5.08 -12.36 29.64
CA ALA A 442 -3.90 -13.21 29.69
C ALA A 442 -3.17 -13.28 28.34
N ALA A 443 -3.91 -13.33 27.22
CA ALA A 443 -3.33 -13.33 25.88
C ALA A 443 -2.61 -12.01 25.59
N MET A 444 -3.18 -10.86 25.95
CA MET A 444 -2.55 -9.55 25.71
C MET A 444 -1.34 -9.30 26.63
N GLU A 445 -1.40 -9.74 27.88
CA GLU A 445 -0.25 -9.71 28.79
C GLU A 445 0.91 -10.55 28.22
N ARG A 446 0.62 -11.79 27.83
CA ARG A 446 1.63 -12.67 27.24
C ARG A 446 2.19 -12.14 25.93
N LEU A 447 1.35 -11.54 25.07
CA LEU A 447 1.80 -10.90 23.84
C LEU A 447 2.73 -9.73 24.16
N SER A 448 2.38 -8.89 25.12
CA SER A 448 3.20 -7.77 25.59
C SER A 448 4.60 -8.22 26.03
N ASP A 449 4.70 -9.31 26.80
CA ASP A 449 5.96 -9.89 27.22
C ASP A 449 6.82 -10.38 26.04
N LEU A 450 6.20 -11.05 25.07
CA LEU A 450 6.91 -11.55 23.90
C LEU A 450 7.45 -10.39 23.02
N LEU A 451 6.68 -9.32 22.89
CA LEU A 451 7.08 -8.14 22.12
C LEU A 451 8.14 -7.32 22.85
N ALA A 452 8.07 -7.22 24.19
CA ALA A 452 9.11 -6.59 25.02
C ALA A 452 10.48 -7.25 24.81
N ARG A 453 10.52 -8.58 24.76
CA ARG A 453 11.76 -9.35 24.50
C ARG A 453 12.35 -9.09 23.11
N GLN A 454 11.55 -8.60 22.16
CA GLN A 454 11.99 -8.16 20.83
C GLN A 454 12.41 -6.68 20.79
N GLY A 455 12.36 -5.96 21.94
CA GLY A 455 12.70 -4.55 22.04
C GLY A 455 11.54 -3.59 21.77
N ALA A 456 10.29 -4.08 21.76
CA ALA A 456 9.13 -3.21 21.67
C ALA A 456 9.04 -2.31 22.92
N GLY A 457 8.70 -1.03 22.73
CA GLY A 457 8.63 -0.05 23.80
C GLY A 457 9.97 0.59 24.18
N ALA A 458 11.06 0.27 23.49
CA ALA A 458 12.33 0.96 23.70
C ALA A 458 12.18 2.45 23.35
N THR A 459 12.51 3.32 24.29
CA THR A 459 12.45 4.78 24.14
C THR A 459 13.77 5.30 23.60
N GLY A 460 13.72 6.11 22.57
CA GLY A 460 14.86 6.85 22.00
C GLY A 460 14.41 7.77 20.89
N PRO A 461 15.16 8.83 20.56
CA PRO A 461 14.83 9.69 19.43
C PRO A 461 14.83 8.88 18.16
N ARG A 462 13.73 8.99 17.40
CA ARG A 462 13.60 8.32 16.11
C ARG A 462 14.32 9.12 15.03
N ASP A 463 15.01 8.42 14.15
CA ASP A 463 15.68 9.05 13.04
C ASP A 463 14.69 9.56 11.99
N LEU A 464 14.83 10.81 11.59
CA LEU A 464 14.18 11.40 10.43
C LEU A 464 15.22 11.53 9.31
N PRO A 465 15.21 10.65 8.31
CA PRO A 465 16.11 10.77 7.17
C PRO A 465 15.69 11.95 6.30
N LEU A 466 16.67 12.80 5.97
CA LEU A 466 16.50 14.01 5.14
C LEU A 466 17.42 13.90 3.92
N ASP A 467 16.88 14.13 2.74
CA ASP A 467 17.60 14.03 1.46
C ASP A 467 18.51 15.22 1.17
N GLY A 468 18.45 16.28 1.97
CA GLY A 468 19.37 17.41 1.86
C GLY A 468 18.85 18.70 2.46
N LEU A 469 19.68 19.74 2.35
CA LEU A 469 19.36 21.12 2.75
C LEU A 469 19.00 21.94 1.52
N LEU A 470 17.92 22.70 1.60
CA LEU A 470 17.50 23.65 0.57
C LEU A 470 17.32 25.04 1.15
N MET A 471 17.49 26.05 0.30
CA MET A 471 17.08 27.43 0.60
C MET A 471 15.64 27.67 0.13
N PRO A 472 14.84 28.52 0.79
CA PRO A 472 13.47 28.83 0.35
C PRO A 472 13.37 29.24 -1.13
N LYS A 473 14.32 30.01 -1.64
CA LYS A 473 14.38 30.42 -3.06
C LYS A 473 14.62 29.26 -4.04
N ALA A 474 15.15 28.14 -3.57
CA ALA A 474 15.35 26.93 -4.39
C ALA A 474 14.06 26.09 -4.50
N ALA A 475 13.09 26.30 -3.61
CA ALA A 475 11.81 25.59 -3.64
C ALA A 475 10.90 26.14 -4.76
N ARG A 476 11.20 25.78 -6.01
CA ARG A 476 10.49 26.19 -7.22
C ARG A 476 9.79 25.01 -7.88
N THR A 477 8.82 25.30 -8.73
CA THR A 477 8.02 24.28 -9.43
C THR A 477 8.88 23.37 -10.31
N ASP A 478 9.89 23.94 -10.99
CA ASP A 478 10.84 23.19 -11.81
C ASP A 478 11.64 22.15 -11.00
N LEU A 479 12.06 22.52 -9.77
CA LEU A 479 12.73 21.58 -8.88
C LEU A 479 11.77 20.44 -8.44
N VAL A 480 10.54 20.76 -8.06
CA VAL A 480 9.56 19.74 -7.64
C VAL A 480 9.26 18.79 -8.81
N GLU A 481 9.05 19.32 -10.02
CA GLU A 481 8.86 18.53 -11.23
C GLU A 481 10.07 17.64 -11.55
N SER A 482 11.28 18.15 -11.31
CA SER A 482 12.51 17.36 -11.44
C SER A 482 12.54 16.20 -10.44
N ILE A 483 12.20 16.47 -9.18
CA ILE A 483 12.14 15.45 -8.11
C ILE A 483 11.05 14.40 -8.42
N GLU A 484 9.91 14.81 -8.96
CA GLU A 484 8.80 13.90 -9.32
C GLU A 484 9.20 12.86 -10.36
N LYS A 485 10.24 13.11 -11.18
CA LYS A 485 10.81 12.10 -12.08
C LYS A 485 11.39 10.89 -11.32
N ALA A 486 11.83 11.08 -10.09
CA ALA A 486 12.22 9.98 -9.22
C ALA A 486 11.03 9.17 -8.65
N GLY A 487 9.78 9.59 -8.85
CA GLY A 487 8.55 8.84 -8.54
C GLY A 487 8.27 7.70 -9.54
N PRO A 488 7.18 6.93 -9.36
CA PRO A 488 6.17 7.11 -8.30
C PRO A 488 6.72 6.85 -6.89
N PHE A 489 6.19 7.61 -5.92
CA PHE A 489 6.57 7.45 -4.51
C PHE A 489 5.52 6.61 -3.77
N GLY A 490 5.99 5.75 -2.85
CA GLY A 490 5.14 4.84 -2.08
C GLY A 490 5.98 3.87 -1.26
N ALA A 491 5.51 2.63 -1.14
CA ALA A 491 6.23 1.58 -0.41
C ALA A 491 7.64 1.36 -0.99
N ALA A 492 8.64 1.24 -0.15
CA ALA A 492 10.07 1.13 -0.47
C ALA A 492 10.64 2.27 -1.35
N ALA A 493 9.83 3.26 -1.72
CA ALA A 493 10.21 4.42 -2.52
C ALA A 493 9.65 5.71 -1.90
N PRO A 494 10.09 6.11 -0.69
CA PRO A 494 9.52 7.27 0.00
C PRO A 494 9.77 8.57 -0.78
N SER A 495 8.81 9.51 -0.72
CA SER A 495 9.03 10.86 -1.24
C SER A 495 10.17 11.54 -0.49
N PRO A 496 11.08 12.26 -1.18
CA PRO A 496 12.22 12.89 -0.52
C PRO A 496 11.81 14.00 0.44
N ARG A 497 12.56 14.12 1.52
CA ARG A 497 12.41 15.12 2.56
C ARG A 497 13.58 16.07 2.57
N PHE A 498 13.31 17.35 2.62
CA PHE A 498 14.33 18.38 2.67
C PHE A 498 14.24 19.18 3.95
N ALA A 499 15.39 19.59 4.46
CA ALA A 499 15.50 20.57 5.52
C ALA A 499 15.63 21.99 4.93
N PHE A 500 15.15 22.96 5.70
CA PHE A 500 15.36 24.39 5.47
C PHE A 500 15.83 24.99 6.80
N SER A 501 16.97 25.66 6.77
CA SER A 501 17.61 26.12 8.00
C SER A 501 17.31 27.57 8.31
N ASP A 502 17.27 27.89 9.60
CA ASP A 502 17.34 29.23 10.14
C ASP A 502 16.24 30.19 9.62
N LEU A 503 15.00 29.74 9.71
CA LEU A 503 13.82 30.48 9.23
C LEU A 503 13.05 31.11 10.38
N THR A 504 12.37 32.22 10.10
CA THR A 504 11.40 32.86 11.01
C THR A 504 9.98 32.61 10.56
N VAL A 505 9.04 32.48 11.50
CA VAL A 505 7.61 32.38 11.20
C VAL A 505 7.07 33.78 10.88
N ALA A 506 6.62 33.98 9.64
CA ALA A 506 6.02 35.22 9.19
C ALA A 506 4.51 35.24 9.40
N MET A 507 3.85 34.09 9.29
CA MET A 507 2.40 33.94 9.47
C MET A 507 2.08 32.51 9.86
N GLN A 508 1.10 32.34 10.73
CA GLN A 508 0.51 31.06 11.07
C GLN A 508 -1.01 31.19 11.23
N ARG A 509 -1.74 30.20 10.75
CA ARG A 509 -3.19 30.08 10.94
C ARG A 509 -3.66 28.65 10.87
N ILE A 510 -4.74 28.34 11.59
CA ILE A 510 -5.44 27.04 11.46
C ILE A 510 -6.36 27.13 10.23
N VAL A 511 -6.37 26.07 9.42
CA VAL A 511 -7.21 25.92 8.23
C VAL A 511 -7.89 24.56 8.21
N GLY A 512 -9.09 24.48 7.63
CA GLY A 512 -9.84 23.22 7.55
C GLY A 512 -10.00 22.54 8.92
N ASN A 513 -9.91 21.22 8.93
CA ASN A 513 -10.12 20.41 10.14
C ASN A 513 -8.80 20.21 10.91
N GLY A 514 -8.28 21.31 11.52
CA GLY A 514 -7.11 21.21 12.39
C GLY A 514 -5.75 21.16 11.68
N HIS A 515 -5.61 21.73 10.47
CA HIS A 515 -4.34 21.86 9.79
C HIS A 515 -3.68 23.22 10.09
N LEU A 516 -2.35 23.26 10.17
CA LEU A 516 -1.60 24.51 10.31
C LEU A 516 -1.10 24.97 8.96
N LYS A 517 -1.48 26.16 8.52
CA LYS A 517 -0.85 26.85 7.39
C LYS A 517 0.13 27.88 7.92
N ILE A 518 1.39 27.77 7.49
CA ILE A 518 2.50 28.58 7.99
C ILE A 518 3.25 29.19 6.80
N ALA A 519 3.71 30.42 6.95
CA ALA A 519 4.67 31.02 6.03
C ALA A 519 5.97 31.30 6.76
N PHE A 520 7.08 30.90 6.18
CA PHE A 520 8.43 31.09 6.69
C PHE A 520 9.21 32.08 5.83
N ASN A 521 10.11 32.85 6.46
CA ASN A 521 11.06 33.74 5.79
C ASN A 521 12.50 33.42 6.22
N ASP A 522 13.45 33.52 5.28
CA ASP A 522 14.88 33.32 5.52
C ASP A 522 15.65 34.60 5.93
N GLY A 523 14.98 35.74 5.93
CA GLY A 523 15.61 37.04 6.19
C GLY A 523 16.41 37.59 5.00
N MET A 524 16.53 36.85 3.90
CA MET A 524 17.23 37.22 2.66
C MET A 524 16.28 37.39 1.46
N GLY A 525 14.98 37.54 1.75
CA GLY A 525 13.93 37.71 0.76
C GLY A 525 13.40 36.39 0.18
N GLY A 526 13.76 35.25 0.75
CA GLY A 526 13.17 33.96 0.45
C GLY A 526 11.96 33.70 1.36
N ARG A 527 10.84 33.24 0.77
CA ARG A 527 9.62 32.83 1.47
C ARG A 527 9.27 31.40 1.09
N LEU A 528 8.82 30.63 2.08
CA LEU A 528 8.33 29.27 1.90
C LEU A 528 6.98 29.11 2.61
N ASP A 529 5.94 28.80 1.84
CA ASP A 529 4.65 28.44 2.40
C ASP A 529 4.63 26.97 2.77
N ALA A 530 4.07 26.64 3.93
CA ALA A 530 4.01 25.28 4.45
C ALA A 530 2.62 24.93 4.99
N ILE A 531 2.30 23.64 5.01
CA ILE A 531 1.12 23.07 5.64
C ILE A 531 1.53 21.86 6.50
N ALA A 532 1.05 21.82 7.76
CA ALA A 532 1.17 20.65 8.62
C ALA A 532 -0.23 20.09 8.87
N PHE A 533 -0.49 18.91 8.33
CA PHE A 533 -1.80 18.27 8.41
C PHE A 533 -2.07 17.72 9.82
N GLY A 534 -3.28 18.03 10.37
CA GLY A 534 -3.71 17.55 11.68
C GLY A 534 -2.86 18.03 12.86
N ALA A 535 -2.10 19.13 12.68
CA ALA A 535 -1.09 19.56 13.65
C ALA A 535 -1.56 20.70 14.57
N ALA A 536 -2.82 21.10 14.53
CA ALA A 536 -3.33 22.24 15.31
C ALA A 536 -3.17 22.08 16.84
N GLU A 537 -3.21 20.84 17.33
CA GLU A 537 -3.07 20.51 18.75
C GLU A 537 -1.72 19.83 19.07
N GLY A 538 -0.91 19.55 18.04
CA GLY A 538 0.34 18.80 18.16
C GLY A 538 1.56 19.66 18.54
N PRO A 539 2.74 19.04 18.65
CA PRO A 539 4.01 19.73 18.97
C PRO A 539 4.34 20.87 18.01
N LEU A 540 3.96 20.74 16.73
CA LEU A 540 4.19 21.76 15.70
C LEU A 540 3.32 23.02 15.90
N ALA A 541 2.21 22.92 16.63
CA ALA A 541 1.40 24.10 16.98
C ALA A 541 2.16 25.08 17.88
N ARG A 542 3.15 24.59 18.62
CA ARG A 542 4.03 25.38 19.49
C ARG A 542 5.06 26.23 18.73
N LEU A 543 5.20 26.04 17.41
CA LEU A 543 5.92 26.96 16.49
C LEU A 543 5.29 28.36 16.45
N LEU A 544 4.28 28.56 17.25
CA LEU A 544 3.50 29.76 17.36
C LEU A 544 4.31 30.95 17.90
N PRO A 545 3.81 32.16 17.71
CA PRO A 545 4.48 33.41 17.44
C PRO A 545 5.48 33.76 18.54
N GLY A 546 6.66 33.22 18.43
CA GLY A 546 7.83 33.65 19.18
C GLY A 546 8.84 34.27 18.22
N SER A 547 9.68 35.16 18.72
CA SER A 547 10.81 35.77 18.02
C SER A 547 11.93 34.76 17.69
N GLY A 548 11.64 33.46 17.61
CA GLY A 548 12.60 32.38 17.38
C GLY A 548 12.88 32.09 15.91
N ARG A 549 14.03 31.50 15.67
CA ARG A 549 14.39 30.93 14.38
C ARG A 549 14.32 29.40 14.45
N PHE A 550 13.95 28.79 13.33
CA PHE A 550 13.68 27.34 13.27
C PHE A 550 14.38 26.70 12.08
N HIS A 551 14.84 25.49 12.27
CA HIS A 551 15.05 24.53 11.20
C HIS A 551 13.73 23.81 10.96
N ILE A 552 13.33 23.64 9.71
CA ILE A 552 12.09 22.92 9.35
C ILE A 552 12.40 21.81 8.37
N ALA A 553 11.60 20.75 8.39
CA ALA A 553 11.78 19.59 7.52
C ALA A 553 10.43 19.08 6.98
N GLY A 554 10.43 18.65 5.72
CA GLY A 554 9.24 18.12 5.08
C GLY A 554 9.43 17.83 3.60
N ARG A 555 8.32 17.59 2.91
CA ARG A 555 8.28 17.27 1.48
C ARG A 555 7.78 18.47 0.70
N LEU A 556 8.38 18.68 -0.47
CA LEU A 556 7.90 19.71 -1.38
C LEU A 556 6.80 19.14 -2.28
N GLU A 557 5.74 19.91 -2.47
CA GLU A 557 4.63 19.60 -3.37
C GLU A 557 4.22 20.83 -4.19
N ILE A 558 3.59 20.60 -5.34
CA ILE A 558 2.98 21.66 -6.14
C ILE A 558 1.53 21.77 -5.72
N ASN A 559 1.19 22.88 -5.10
CA ASN A 559 -0.19 23.25 -4.80
C ASN A 559 -0.78 24.06 -5.95
N THR A 560 -1.91 23.61 -6.50
CA THR A 560 -2.64 24.31 -7.55
C THR A 560 -3.93 24.89 -6.97
N TRP A 561 -4.02 26.22 -6.94
CA TRP A 561 -5.20 26.93 -6.47
C TRP A 561 -5.62 27.96 -7.50
N GLN A 562 -6.87 27.92 -7.96
CA GLN A 562 -7.43 28.81 -8.97
C GLN A 562 -6.53 28.95 -10.22
N GLY A 563 -5.97 27.84 -10.71
CA GLY A 563 -5.08 27.82 -11.86
C GLY A 563 -3.63 28.28 -11.59
N ARG A 564 -3.33 28.80 -10.40
CA ARG A 564 -1.98 29.20 -10.01
C ARG A 564 -1.26 28.05 -9.34
N ARG A 565 -0.09 27.68 -9.89
CA ARG A 565 0.79 26.67 -9.33
C ARG A 565 1.83 27.31 -8.43
N THR A 566 1.92 26.86 -7.18
CA THR A 566 2.90 27.34 -6.18
C THR A 566 3.51 26.14 -5.48
N VAL A 567 4.75 26.26 -5.04
CA VAL A 567 5.38 25.23 -4.19
C VAL A 567 4.96 25.44 -2.75
N GLN A 568 4.60 24.35 -2.09
CA GLN A 568 4.27 24.30 -0.68
C GLN A 568 5.08 23.19 -0.01
N LEU A 569 5.56 23.43 1.21
CA LEU A 569 6.17 22.39 2.04
C LEU A 569 5.08 21.67 2.84
N GLN A 570 4.95 20.37 2.67
CA GLN A 570 4.27 19.54 3.64
C GLN A 570 5.18 19.39 4.87
N LEU A 571 4.94 20.22 5.89
CA LEU A 571 5.78 20.27 7.08
C LEU A 571 5.56 19.03 7.95
N GLU A 572 6.64 18.27 8.18
CA GLU A 572 6.61 17.05 8.99
C GLU A 572 7.30 17.23 10.34
N ASP A 573 8.24 18.18 10.42
CA ASP A 573 9.02 18.40 11.65
C ASP A 573 9.67 19.78 11.69
N ALA A 574 10.05 20.21 12.89
CA ALA A 574 10.78 21.43 13.11
C ALA A 574 11.65 21.35 14.38
N ALA A 575 12.68 22.17 14.45
CA ALA A 575 13.54 22.31 15.62
C ALA A 575 13.96 23.77 15.80
N PRO A 576 14.15 24.27 17.03
CA PRO A 576 14.74 25.59 17.26
C PRO A 576 16.15 25.67 16.64
N ALA A 577 16.44 26.73 15.91
CA ALA A 577 17.79 27.01 15.47
C ALA A 577 18.58 27.59 16.63
N LEU A 578 19.52 26.82 17.17
CA LEU A 578 20.40 27.31 18.23
C LEU A 578 21.25 28.46 17.68
N ARG A 579 21.23 29.61 18.34
CA ARG A 579 22.17 30.69 18.02
C ARG A 579 23.57 30.18 18.34
N ARG A 580 24.41 30.07 17.33
CA ARG A 580 25.87 29.98 17.51
C ARG A 580 26.44 31.30 17.96
#